data_f723adf9588f6fe73f6e6ba678f5210d
#
_entry.id   f723adf9588f6fe73f6e6ba678f5210d
#
_cell.length_a   1.000
_cell.length_b   1.000
_cell.length_c   1.000
_cell.angle_alpha   90.00
_cell.angle_beta   90.00
_cell.angle_gamma   90.00
#
_symmetry.space_group_name_H-M   'P 1'
#
loop_
_entity.id
_entity.type
_entity.pdbx_description
1 polymer ?
#
loop_
_entity_poly.entity_id
_entity_poly.type
_entity_poly.pdbx_seq_one_letter_code
_entity_poly.pdbx_strand_id
1 'polypeptide(L)'
;MSPDGAFPSLSTRRLQLREIVASDAPALLAIHSDRETMKWFGTDPLPDLEAAEKVIAGFANMRTLASPGVRWGIVHADPGRSGALLGTCGVFRWNRGWRTCLTGYELARHAQGQGLMTEALRAIYAWAFQAMAVERIEAQVHPLNASSLKLLRGLGFVEEGLLREAGFWMGERRDLVQLGLLAREFVRG
;
A
#
# COMPACT_ATOMS: atom_id res chain seq x y z
N MET A 1 13.76 -8.85 -4.64
CA MET A 1 13.96 -9.22 -3.22
C MET A 1 15.46 -9.19 -2.97
N SER A 2 15.91 -8.64 -1.85
CA SER A 2 17.33 -8.59 -1.52
C SER A 2 17.93 -9.99 -1.49
N PRO A 3 19.18 -10.18 -1.98
CA PRO A 3 19.85 -11.49 -2.00
C PRO A 3 19.95 -12.13 -0.62
N ASP A 4 19.97 -11.31 0.43
CA ASP A 4 20.21 -11.74 1.82
C ASP A 4 18.92 -11.99 2.63
N GLY A 5 17.75 -12.01 2.01
CA GLY A 5 16.46 -12.20 2.70
C GLY A 5 16.03 -11.03 3.58
N ALA A 6 16.84 -9.97 3.70
CA ALA A 6 16.52 -8.79 4.49
C ALA A 6 15.31 -8.04 3.93
N PHE A 7 14.58 -7.37 4.84
CA PHE A 7 13.47 -6.51 4.42
C PHE A 7 13.99 -5.32 3.61
N PRO A 8 13.40 -5.01 2.43
CA PRO A 8 13.85 -3.92 1.56
C PRO A 8 13.40 -2.55 2.12
N SER A 9 14.09 -2.06 3.14
CA SER A 9 13.83 -0.71 3.68
C SER A 9 14.20 0.37 2.66
N LEU A 10 13.37 1.41 2.55
CA LEU A 10 13.57 2.53 1.62
C LEU A 10 13.52 3.84 2.39
N SER A 11 14.34 4.81 1.99
CA SER A 11 14.35 6.16 2.55
C SER A 11 13.98 7.17 1.47
N THR A 12 13.20 8.17 1.85
CA THR A 12 12.88 9.32 1.03
C THR A 12 13.26 10.61 1.75
N ARG A 13 12.94 11.77 1.21
CA ARG A 13 13.25 13.05 1.88
C ARG A 13 12.59 13.20 3.24
N ARG A 14 11.36 12.71 3.40
CA ARG A 14 10.55 12.91 4.63
C ARG A 14 10.21 11.61 5.34
N LEU A 15 10.38 10.45 4.68
CA LEU A 15 9.86 9.17 5.15
C LEU A 15 10.94 8.10 5.20
N GLN A 16 10.79 7.23 6.19
CA GLN A 16 11.40 5.91 6.23
C GLN A 16 10.31 4.88 5.97
N LEU A 17 10.51 4.03 4.96
CA LEU A 17 9.67 2.90 4.63
C LEU A 17 10.34 1.64 5.16
N ARG A 18 9.77 1.04 6.20
CA ARG A 18 10.40 -0.05 6.95
C ARG A 18 9.47 -1.24 7.13
N GLU A 19 10.01 -2.32 7.63
CA GLU A 19 9.21 -3.46 8.07
C GLU A 19 8.24 -3.04 9.17
N ILE A 20 7.02 -3.57 9.10
CA ILE A 20 6.01 -3.40 10.14
C ILE A 20 6.27 -4.48 11.18
N VAL A 21 6.47 -4.07 12.43
CA VAL A 21 6.82 -4.95 13.53
C VAL A 21 5.70 -5.04 14.56
N ALA A 22 5.74 -6.03 15.45
CA ALA A 22 4.68 -6.26 16.44
C ALA A 22 4.36 -5.03 17.30
N SER A 23 5.36 -4.20 17.63
CA SER A 23 5.16 -2.96 18.39
C SER A 23 4.37 -1.87 17.64
N ASP A 24 4.13 -2.02 16.33
CA ASP A 24 3.29 -1.12 15.54
C ASP A 24 1.78 -1.44 15.67
N ALA A 25 1.41 -2.56 16.31
CA ALA A 25 0.04 -3.01 16.38
C ALA A 25 -0.95 -1.97 16.95
N PRO A 26 -0.63 -1.20 18.02
CA PRO A 26 -1.52 -0.15 18.48
C PRO A 26 -1.75 0.96 17.46
N ALA A 27 -0.71 1.37 16.74
CA ALA A 27 -0.83 2.41 15.71
C ALA A 27 -1.59 1.89 14.47
N LEU A 28 -1.34 0.63 14.06
CA LEU A 28 -2.07 -0.02 12.98
C LEU A 28 -3.56 -0.16 13.33
N LEU A 29 -3.87 -0.59 14.57
CA LEU A 29 -5.25 -0.65 15.04
C LEU A 29 -5.93 0.72 14.97
N ALA A 30 -5.29 1.78 15.45
CA ALA A 30 -5.84 3.12 15.41
C ALA A 30 -6.17 3.58 13.97
N ILE A 31 -5.39 3.17 12.97
CA ILE A 31 -5.64 3.44 11.55
C ILE A 31 -6.77 2.57 11.02
N HIS A 32 -6.70 1.26 11.26
CA HIS A 32 -7.61 0.27 10.67
C HIS A 32 -8.94 0.10 11.42
N SER A 33 -9.11 0.67 12.60
CA SER A 33 -10.40 0.79 13.29
C SER A 33 -11.18 2.07 12.91
N ASP A 34 -10.51 3.08 12.32
CA ASP A 34 -11.18 4.30 11.85
C ASP A 34 -12.02 4.00 10.60
N ARG A 35 -13.34 3.94 10.77
CA ARG A 35 -14.29 3.61 9.70
C ARG A 35 -14.18 4.52 8.48
N GLU A 36 -13.84 5.80 8.66
CA GLU A 36 -13.69 6.72 7.53
C GLU A 36 -12.41 6.45 6.73
N THR A 37 -11.30 6.08 7.40
CA THR A 37 -10.08 5.63 6.71
C THR A 37 -10.32 4.32 5.99
N MET A 38 -11.02 3.37 6.63
CA MET A 38 -11.27 2.03 6.10
C MET A 38 -12.42 1.97 5.09
N LYS A 39 -13.23 3.01 4.98
CA LYS A 39 -14.38 3.10 4.08
C LYS A 39 -14.09 2.66 2.64
N TRP A 40 -12.88 2.91 2.18
CA TRP A 40 -12.43 2.63 0.81
C TRP A 40 -11.27 1.64 0.71
N PHE A 41 -10.87 1.04 1.84
CA PHE A 41 -9.65 0.22 1.90
C PHE A 41 -9.85 -1.20 1.35
N GLY A 42 -11.08 -1.68 1.31
CA GLY A 42 -11.40 -3.01 0.77
C GLY A 42 -11.43 -4.14 1.80
N THR A 43 -11.37 -3.80 3.09
CA THR A 43 -11.56 -4.73 4.21
C THR A 43 -12.40 -4.08 5.30
N ASP A 44 -12.96 -4.89 6.19
CA ASP A 44 -13.66 -4.40 7.37
C ASP A 44 -12.67 -3.76 8.37
N PRO A 45 -13.14 -2.77 9.17
CA PRO A 45 -12.34 -2.23 10.26
C PRO A 45 -11.94 -3.30 11.28
N LEU A 46 -10.71 -3.17 11.81
CA LEU A 46 -10.22 -4.10 12.82
C LEU A 46 -10.94 -3.89 14.16
N PRO A 47 -11.36 -4.97 14.84
CA PRO A 47 -12.09 -4.88 16.10
C PRO A 47 -11.20 -4.63 17.31
N ASP A 48 -9.97 -5.16 17.32
CA ASP A 48 -9.10 -5.18 18.49
C ASP A 48 -7.61 -5.34 18.15
N LEU A 49 -6.78 -5.34 19.18
CA LEU A 49 -5.33 -5.42 19.06
C LEU A 49 -4.86 -6.78 18.49
N GLU A 50 -5.52 -7.86 18.88
CA GLU A 50 -5.20 -9.21 18.38
C GLU A 50 -5.40 -9.30 16.87
N ALA A 51 -6.45 -8.68 16.35
CA ALA A 51 -6.68 -8.58 14.91
C ALA A 51 -5.56 -7.78 14.22
N ALA A 52 -5.08 -6.69 14.82
CA ALA A 52 -3.97 -5.91 14.27
C ALA A 52 -2.65 -6.71 14.25
N GLU A 53 -2.37 -7.48 15.31
CA GLU A 53 -1.20 -8.37 15.37
C GLU A 53 -1.26 -9.46 14.28
N LYS A 54 -2.45 -10.05 14.04
CA LYS A 54 -2.66 -11.01 12.94
C LYS A 54 -2.42 -10.39 11.57
N VAL A 55 -2.85 -9.15 11.36
CA VAL A 55 -2.58 -8.40 10.11
C VAL A 55 -1.08 -8.19 9.92
N ILE A 56 -0.35 -7.79 10.96
CA ILE A 56 1.12 -7.61 10.92
C ILE A 56 1.81 -8.93 10.57
N ALA A 57 1.42 -10.03 11.22
CA ALA A 57 1.94 -11.35 10.90
C ALA A 57 1.65 -11.74 9.44
N GLY A 58 0.46 -11.40 8.92
CA GLY A 58 0.10 -11.57 7.51
C GLY A 58 1.01 -10.77 6.57
N PHE A 59 1.35 -9.54 6.90
CA PHE A 59 2.28 -8.72 6.11
C PHE A 59 3.69 -9.32 6.10
N ALA A 60 4.19 -9.81 7.24
CA ALA A 60 5.49 -10.49 7.32
C ALA A 60 5.51 -11.76 6.44
N ASN A 61 4.45 -12.57 6.51
CA ASN A 61 4.32 -13.79 5.73
C ASN A 61 4.12 -13.56 4.23
N MET A 62 3.64 -12.39 3.82
CA MET A 62 3.36 -12.06 2.41
C MET A 62 4.57 -12.28 1.50
N ARG A 63 5.79 -12.13 2.00
CA ARG A 63 7.04 -12.31 1.23
C ARG A 63 7.31 -13.78 0.84
N THR A 64 6.73 -14.73 1.55
CA THR A 64 6.97 -16.17 1.37
C THR A 64 5.86 -16.89 0.58
N LEU A 65 4.79 -16.17 0.23
CA LEU A 65 3.69 -16.74 -0.54
C LEU A 65 4.11 -17.12 -1.97
N ALA A 66 3.35 -18.00 -2.60
CA ALA A 66 3.53 -18.36 -4.01
C ALA A 66 3.44 -17.14 -4.95
N SER A 67 2.54 -16.19 -4.62
CA SER A 67 2.45 -14.86 -5.27
C SER A 67 2.85 -13.80 -4.24
N PRO A 68 4.15 -13.57 -4.03
CA PRO A 68 4.64 -12.78 -2.93
C PRO A 68 4.33 -11.29 -3.06
N GLY A 69 4.56 -10.57 -1.97
CA GLY A 69 4.45 -9.12 -1.92
C GLY A 69 5.30 -8.54 -0.81
N VAL A 70 5.35 -7.21 -0.76
CA VAL A 70 6.01 -6.47 0.32
C VAL A 70 5.07 -5.36 0.78
N ARG A 71 4.89 -5.25 2.09
CA ARG A 71 4.15 -4.17 2.74
C ARG A 71 5.07 -3.39 3.65
N TRP A 72 5.19 -2.11 3.43
CA TRP A 72 6.00 -1.19 4.23
C TRP A 72 5.15 -0.41 5.20
N GLY A 73 5.63 -0.25 6.42
CA GLY A 73 5.19 0.77 7.33
C GLY A 73 5.83 2.12 6.96
N ILE A 74 5.03 3.16 6.97
CA ILE A 74 5.43 4.53 6.68
C ILE A 74 5.65 5.25 8.01
N VAL A 75 6.86 5.76 8.25
CA VAL A 75 7.18 6.60 9.42
C VAL A 75 7.94 7.84 8.97
N HIS A 76 8.02 8.88 9.81
CA HIS A 76 8.86 10.02 9.52
C HIS A 76 10.34 9.64 9.52
N ALA A 77 11.12 10.21 8.59
CA ALA A 77 12.58 10.03 8.54
C ALA A 77 13.32 10.85 9.61
N ASP A 78 12.68 11.90 10.14
CA ASP A 78 13.24 12.76 11.18
C ASP A 78 13.25 12.03 12.55
N PRO A 79 14.42 11.77 13.15
CA PRO A 79 14.53 11.10 14.45
C PRO A 79 13.89 11.92 15.61
N GLY A 80 13.73 13.25 15.44
CA GLY A 80 13.06 14.12 16.42
C GLY A 80 11.55 13.98 16.43
N ARG A 81 10.98 13.27 15.46
CA ARG A 81 9.55 12.95 15.40
C ARG A 81 9.28 11.56 15.97
N SER A 82 8.06 11.34 16.44
CA SER A 82 7.61 10.03 16.84
C SER A 82 7.86 9.02 15.70
N GLY A 83 8.50 7.90 15.98
CA GLY A 83 8.63 6.75 15.06
C GLY A 83 7.32 5.99 14.84
N ALA A 84 6.19 6.57 15.25
CA ALA A 84 4.87 5.97 15.11
C ALA A 84 4.48 5.79 13.63
N LEU A 85 3.76 4.71 13.35
CA LEU A 85 3.26 4.38 12.03
C LEU A 85 2.27 5.46 11.56
N LEU A 86 2.55 6.05 10.41
CA LEU A 86 1.66 7.02 9.73
C LEU A 86 0.66 6.31 8.81
N GLY A 87 0.95 5.10 8.40
CA GLY A 87 0.18 4.30 7.48
C GLY A 87 1.00 3.18 6.90
N THR A 88 0.45 2.48 5.93
CA THR A 88 1.18 1.43 5.22
C THR A 88 1.00 1.56 3.70
N CYS A 89 1.95 1.03 2.94
CA CYS A 89 1.84 0.91 1.49
C CYS A 89 2.56 -0.35 1.02
N GLY A 90 2.20 -0.87 -0.14
CA GLY A 90 2.83 -2.09 -0.60
C GLY A 90 2.51 -2.49 -2.02
N VAL A 91 3.24 -3.50 -2.49
CA VAL A 91 2.96 -4.25 -3.71
C VAL A 91 2.78 -5.73 -3.37
N PHE A 92 1.83 -6.38 -3.97
CA PHE A 92 1.44 -7.76 -3.64
C PHE A 92 0.90 -8.51 -4.85
N ARG A 93 0.64 -9.81 -4.70
CA ARG A 93 0.21 -10.71 -5.79
C ARG A 93 1.16 -10.63 -6.99
N TRP A 94 2.47 -10.63 -6.73
CA TRP A 94 3.46 -10.62 -7.80
C TRP A 94 3.34 -11.87 -8.66
N ASN A 95 2.92 -11.65 -9.90
CA ASN A 95 2.93 -12.66 -10.95
C ASN A 95 4.23 -12.54 -11.74
N ARG A 96 5.17 -13.46 -11.47
CA ARG A 96 6.48 -13.46 -12.14
C ARG A 96 6.40 -13.75 -13.62
N GLY A 97 5.44 -14.60 -14.04
CA GLY A 97 5.26 -14.96 -15.44
C GLY A 97 4.75 -13.80 -16.29
N TRP A 98 3.79 -13.05 -15.76
CA TRP A 98 3.22 -11.86 -16.43
C TRP A 98 3.92 -10.56 -16.03
N ARG A 99 4.84 -10.62 -15.07
CA ARG A 99 5.59 -9.46 -14.57
C ARG A 99 4.67 -8.34 -14.06
N THR A 100 3.59 -8.72 -13.36
CA THR A 100 2.59 -7.79 -12.83
C THR A 100 2.48 -7.90 -11.31
N CYS A 101 2.03 -6.83 -10.66
CA CYS A 101 1.64 -6.85 -9.25
C CYS A 101 0.50 -5.87 -8.99
N LEU A 102 -0.17 -6.03 -7.84
CA LEU A 102 -1.15 -5.06 -7.33
C LEU A 102 -0.48 -4.13 -6.32
N THR A 103 -1.04 -2.94 -6.16
CA THR A 103 -0.66 -2.01 -5.08
C THR A 103 -1.84 -1.71 -4.17
N GLY A 104 -1.55 -1.34 -2.91
CA GLY A 104 -2.53 -0.89 -1.94
C GLY A 104 -1.85 -0.08 -0.83
N TYR A 105 -2.59 0.85 -0.24
CA TYR A 105 -2.07 1.80 0.74
C TYR A 105 -3.17 2.46 1.56
N GLU A 106 -2.80 2.91 2.75
CA GLU A 106 -3.63 3.78 3.60
C GLU A 106 -2.74 4.68 4.47
N LEU A 107 -3.30 5.81 4.91
CA LEU A 107 -2.69 6.73 5.88
C LEU A 107 -3.67 7.08 6.98
N ALA A 108 -3.14 7.23 8.20
CA ALA A 108 -3.84 7.87 9.29
C ALA A 108 -4.35 9.25 8.87
N ARG A 109 -5.52 9.66 9.33
CA ARG A 109 -6.16 10.94 8.95
C ARG A 109 -5.24 12.15 9.09
N HIS A 110 -4.50 12.22 10.20
CA HIS A 110 -3.59 13.34 10.47
C HIS A 110 -2.40 13.43 9.50
N ALA A 111 -2.10 12.34 8.79
CA ALA A 111 -1.02 12.26 7.80
C ALA A 111 -1.50 12.47 6.36
N GLN A 112 -2.82 12.54 6.13
CA GLN A 112 -3.39 12.75 4.81
C GLN A 112 -3.23 14.19 4.31
N GLY A 113 -3.36 14.41 3.00
CA GLY A 113 -3.31 15.75 2.38
C GLY A 113 -1.93 16.40 2.31
N GLN A 114 -0.87 15.75 2.82
CA GLN A 114 0.50 16.31 2.90
C GLN A 114 1.44 15.81 1.79
N GLY A 115 0.94 15.04 0.84
CA GLY A 115 1.74 14.42 -0.24
C GLY A 115 2.64 13.27 0.21
N LEU A 116 2.52 12.79 1.46
CA LEU A 116 3.35 11.72 2.01
C LEU A 116 3.12 10.39 1.26
N MET A 117 1.87 10.04 0.95
CA MET A 117 1.58 8.82 0.19
C MET A 117 2.15 8.87 -1.24
N THR A 118 2.08 10.01 -1.92
CA THR A 118 2.70 10.18 -3.24
C THR A 118 4.21 9.93 -3.19
N GLU A 119 4.88 10.46 -2.15
CA GLU A 119 6.32 10.27 -1.94
C GLU A 119 6.66 8.80 -1.66
N ALA A 120 5.89 8.13 -0.78
CA ALA A 120 6.07 6.71 -0.47
C ALA A 120 5.86 5.82 -1.70
N LEU A 121 4.77 6.03 -2.45
CA LEU A 121 4.45 5.22 -3.61
C LEU A 121 5.47 5.38 -4.75
N ARG A 122 6.01 6.58 -4.98
CA ARG A 122 7.11 6.78 -5.94
C ARG A 122 8.31 5.92 -5.58
N ALA A 123 8.70 5.86 -4.32
CA ALA A 123 9.82 5.06 -3.85
C ALA A 123 9.57 3.55 -4.03
N ILE A 124 8.39 3.04 -3.61
CA ILE A 124 8.11 1.61 -3.73
C ILE A 124 7.91 1.17 -5.19
N TYR A 125 7.34 2.01 -6.06
CA TYR A 125 7.19 1.67 -7.47
C TYR A 125 8.54 1.67 -8.19
N ALA A 126 9.42 2.64 -7.92
CA ALA A 126 10.79 2.62 -8.43
C ALA A 126 11.51 1.33 -8.02
N TRP A 127 11.37 0.94 -6.76
CA TRP A 127 11.94 -0.31 -6.25
C TRP A 127 11.30 -1.54 -6.93
N ALA A 128 9.97 -1.59 -7.07
CA ALA A 128 9.27 -2.72 -7.65
C ALA A 128 9.66 -2.93 -9.13
N PHE A 129 9.72 -1.88 -9.92
CA PHE A 129 10.16 -1.96 -11.32
C PHE A 129 11.61 -2.43 -11.44
N GLN A 130 12.49 -2.03 -10.52
CA GLN A 130 13.92 -2.42 -10.55
C GLN A 130 14.18 -3.80 -9.94
N ALA A 131 13.75 -4.00 -8.67
CA ALA A 131 14.14 -5.17 -7.87
C ALA A 131 13.26 -6.40 -8.11
N MET A 132 11.99 -6.19 -8.49
CA MET A 132 11.06 -7.27 -8.82
C MET A 132 10.94 -7.49 -10.33
N ALA A 133 11.51 -6.62 -11.15
CA ALA A 133 11.39 -6.64 -12.61
C ALA A 133 9.93 -6.73 -13.08
N VAL A 134 8.99 -6.09 -12.38
CA VAL A 134 7.62 -5.95 -12.85
C VAL A 134 7.57 -4.99 -14.04
N GLU A 135 6.64 -5.21 -14.95
CA GLU A 135 6.39 -4.34 -16.10
C GLU A 135 5.09 -3.55 -15.96
N ARG A 136 4.26 -3.98 -14.99
CA ARG A 136 2.95 -3.37 -14.76
C ARG A 136 2.58 -3.46 -13.28
N ILE A 137 2.13 -2.32 -12.74
CA ILE A 137 1.51 -2.23 -11.40
C ILE A 137 0.04 -1.91 -11.60
N GLU A 138 -0.84 -2.64 -10.91
CA GLU A 138 -2.28 -2.49 -10.97
C GLU A 138 -2.82 -1.92 -9.66
N ALA A 139 -3.90 -1.16 -9.74
CA ALA A 139 -4.63 -0.66 -8.59
C ALA A 139 -6.14 -0.83 -8.83
N GLN A 140 -6.86 -1.14 -7.76
CA GLN A 140 -8.32 -1.22 -7.76
C GLN A 140 -8.85 -0.23 -6.72
N VAL A 141 -9.68 0.70 -7.16
CA VAL A 141 -10.15 1.84 -6.34
C VAL A 141 -11.66 1.97 -6.43
N HIS A 142 -12.32 2.14 -5.28
CA HIS A 142 -13.75 2.44 -5.26
C HIS A 142 -14.03 3.73 -6.04
N PRO A 143 -15.05 3.79 -6.93
CA PRO A 143 -15.33 4.96 -7.78
C PRO A 143 -15.51 6.28 -7.02
N LEU A 144 -16.01 6.22 -5.78
CA LEU A 144 -16.20 7.42 -4.94
C LEU A 144 -14.95 7.80 -4.13
N ASN A 145 -13.85 7.05 -4.19
CA ASN A 145 -12.58 7.43 -3.56
C ASN A 145 -11.80 8.42 -4.45
N ALA A 146 -12.32 9.64 -4.56
CA ALA A 146 -11.75 10.68 -5.41
C ALA A 146 -10.29 11.01 -5.07
N SER A 147 -9.90 10.93 -3.78
CA SER A 147 -8.53 11.20 -3.34
C SER A 147 -7.53 10.15 -3.85
N SER A 148 -7.89 8.88 -3.79
CA SER A 148 -7.05 7.79 -4.32
C SER A 148 -6.96 7.84 -5.85
N LEU A 149 -8.08 8.08 -6.54
CA LEU A 149 -8.09 8.24 -8.01
C LEU A 149 -7.19 9.41 -8.45
N LYS A 150 -7.32 10.57 -7.78
CA LYS A 150 -6.45 11.74 -8.06
C LYS A 150 -4.97 11.43 -7.83
N LEU A 151 -4.65 10.73 -6.73
CA LEU A 151 -3.27 10.36 -6.39
C LEU A 151 -2.68 9.45 -7.46
N LEU A 152 -3.39 8.38 -7.84
CA LEU A 152 -2.90 7.41 -8.82
C LEU A 152 -2.75 8.02 -10.21
N ARG A 153 -3.71 8.84 -10.67
CA ARG A 153 -3.56 9.61 -11.93
C ARG A 153 -2.32 10.50 -11.90
N GLY A 154 -2.06 11.16 -10.76
CA GLY A 154 -0.85 11.98 -10.55
C GLY A 154 0.46 11.18 -10.52
N LEU A 155 0.40 9.86 -10.34
CA LEU A 155 1.53 8.93 -10.44
C LEU A 155 1.67 8.29 -11.83
N GLY A 156 0.76 8.60 -12.77
CA GLY A 156 0.80 8.10 -14.13
C GLY A 156 -0.08 6.87 -14.39
N PHE A 157 -0.92 6.47 -13.43
CA PHE A 157 -1.87 5.39 -13.68
C PHE A 157 -2.95 5.82 -14.67
N VAL A 158 -3.30 4.91 -15.57
CA VAL A 158 -4.40 5.05 -16.53
C VAL A 158 -5.58 4.19 -16.07
N GLU A 159 -6.80 4.75 -16.15
CA GLU A 159 -8.02 3.99 -15.89
C GLU A 159 -8.34 3.09 -17.08
N GLU A 160 -8.62 1.81 -16.83
CA GLU A 160 -8.78 0.79 -17.86
C GLU A 160 -10.20 0.21 -17.89
N GLY A 161 -10.99 0.43 -16.85
CA GLY A 161 -12.36 -0.03 -16.81
C GLY A 161 -12.97 -0.10 -15.41
N LEU A 162 -14.24 -0.48 -15.36
CA LEU A 162 -15.01 -0.70 -14.15
C LEU A 162 -15.26 -2.20 -13.94
N LEU A 163 -14.80 -2.70 -12.83
CA LEU A 163 -15.10 -4.05 -12.36
C LEU A 163 -16.34 -3.99 -11.47
N ARG A 164 -17.48 -4.44 -11.99
CA ARG A 164 -18.74 -4.39 -11.25
C ARG A 164 -18.75 -5.44 -10.14
N GLU A 165 -19.17 -5.02 -8.92
CA GLU A 165 -19.32 -5.88 -7.73
C GLU A 165 -18.06 -6.71 -7.39
N ALA A 166 -16.86 -6.22 -7.75
CA ALA A 166 -15.60 -6.93 -7.58
C ALA A 166 -15.06 -6.90 -6.13
N GLY A 167 -15.56 -6.01 -5.28
CA GLY A 167 -15.21 -5.90 -3.87
C GLY A 167 -16.38 -6.29 -2.96
N PHE A 168 -16.07 -6.76 -1.74
CA PHE A 168 -17.06 -6.99 -0.69
C PHE A 168 -16.44 -6.65 0.67
N TRP A 169 -16.93 -5.61 1.32
CA TRP A 169 -16.56 -5.23 2.67
C TRP A 169 -17.65 -4.37 3.32
N MET A 170 -17.68 -4.36 4.63
CA MET A 170 -18.71 -3.67 5.43
C MET A 170 -20.12 -4.09 5.04
N GLY A 171 -20.30 -5.38 4.64
CA GLY A 171 -21.58 -5.97 4.30
C GLY A 171 -22.13 -5.62 2.92
N GLU A 172 -21.37 -4.94 2.05
CA GLU A 172 -21.85 -4.50 0.75
C GLU A 172 -20.92 -4.89 -0.42
N ARG A 173 -21.52 -5.21 -1.56
CA ARG A 173 -20.82 -5.34 -2.83
C ARG A 173 -20.40 -3.96 -3.33
N ARG A 174 -19.21 -3.89 -3.93
CA ARG A 174 -18.60 -2.63 -4.39
C ARG A 174 -18.04 -2.77 -5.78
N ASP A 175 -18.29 -1.77 -6.60
CA ASP A 175 -17.59 -1.61 -7.87
C ASP A 175 -16.17 -1.11 -7.62
N LEU A 176 -15.24 -1.49 -8.50
CA LEU A 176 -13.85 -1.03 -8.46
C LEU A 176 -13.43 -0.51 -9.83
N VAL A 177 -12.86 0.68 -9.86
CA VAL A 177 -12.14 1.18 -11.03
C VAL A 177 -10.81 0.45 -11.10
N GLN A 178 -10.53 -0.23 -12.21
CA GLN A 178 -9.25 -0.83 -12.51
C GLN A 178 -8.32 0.22 -13.12
N LEU A 179 -7.12 0.37 -12.54
CA LEU A 179 -6.08 1.26 -13.07
C LEU A 179 -4.79 0.47 -13.27
N GLY A 180 -3.99 0.88 -14.26
CA GLY A 180 -2.69 0.31 -14.57
C GLY A 180 -1.61 1.37 -14.74
N LEU A 181 -0.38 1.05 -14.32
CA LEU A 181 0.84 1.82 -14.57
C LEU A 181 1.88 0.91 -15.20
N LEU A 182 2.38 1.27 -16.37
CA LEU A 182 3.43 0.52 -17.04
C LEU A 182 4.81 1.06 -16.70
N ALA A 183 5.80 0.16 -16.60
CA ALA A 183 7.18 0.54 -16.24
C ALA A 183 7.74 1.64 -17.15
N ARG A 184 7.42 1.60 -18.47
CA ARG A 184 7.85 2.61 -19.46
C ARG A 184 7.19 3.98 -19.29
N GLU A 185 6.07 4.05 -18.55
CA GLU A 185 5.30 5.29 -18.32
C GLU A 185 5.64 5.91 -16.96
N PHE A 186 6.33 5.17 -16.12
CA PHE A 186 6.68 5.64 -14.77
C PHE A 186 7.78 6.69 -14.80
N VAL A 187 7.43 7.91 -14.42
CA VAL A 187 8.39 9.01 -14.26
C VAL A 187 8.93 9.02 -12.85
N ARG A 188 10.23 8.76 -12.71
CA ARG A 188 10.95 8.95 -11.45
C ARG A 188 11.03 10.45 -11.18
N GLY A 189 10.32 10.93 -10.17
CA GLY A 189 10.40 12.33 -9.73
C GLY A 189 11.67 12.65 -8.98
#